data_e060438c7c340495d8d0b6c3623f8302
#
_entry.id   e060438c7c340495d8d0b6c3623f8302
#
_cell.length_a   1.000
_cell.length_b   1.000
_cell.length_c   1.000
_cell.angle_alpha   90.00
_cell.angle_beta   90.00
_cell.angle_gamma   90.00
#
_symmetry.space_group_name_H-M   'P 1'
#
loop_
_entity.id
_entity.type
_entity.pdbx_description
1 polymer ?
#
loop_
_entity_poly.entity_id
_entity_poly.type
_entity_poly.pdbx_seq_one_letter_code
_entity_poly.pdbx_strand_id
1 'polypeptide(L)'
;MANKLWDKGFKEDERIDAFTVGNDRELDHELAPYDIMGTMAHITMLESVGLLSKEDLDKLLPVLKELYSSACKGELYVEEDVEDIHSQIELMLTRRLGDVGKKVHTGRSRNDQVLVDLKLYARAEIEKTVHKVESLFNTLQEASERYKDVLIPGYTHLQVAMPSSFGLWFGAYAESLCDDLSIMKAAWDVVNLNPLGSAAGYGSSAPLNRTLTTVLLGFEDLDYNSVYAQMTRGKMERAVAFAYSSVAETVGRLAMDGCLFSSQNFGFIHLPDALTTGSSIMPHKKNPDVFELVRAHCNKLQGVPNTIRLITGNLPSGYFRDMQILKEVFFPIFKEMNDCLDIVEYAVRGMEVVTDVMDDPKYRLAFSVEEVNHLVENGVPFRDAYRQVADSIRQGTFEYHGELHHTHEGSIGNLCNDRIAAKMSRIISGFGFGKVRAVVTKLTEG
;
A
#
# COMPACT_ATOMS: atom_id res chain seq x y z
N MET A 1 29.02 -24.79 -15.95
CA MET A 1 29.59 -24.62 -14.59
C MET A 1 29.02 -23.32 -14.06
N ALA A 2 28.31 -23.36 -12.95
CA ALA A 2 27.73 -22.15 -12.37
C ALA A 2 28.82 -21.13 -12.07
N ASN A 3 28.77 -19.97 -12.73
CA ASN A 3 29.70 -18.87 -12.50
C ASN A 3 29.23 -18.04 -11.30
N LYS A 4 29.37 -18.60 -10.08
CA LYS A 4 29.12 -17.81 -8.87
C LYS A 4 30.31 -16.86 -8.68
N LEU A 5 30.06 -15.58 -8.36
CA LEU A 5 31.08 -14.56 -8.11
C LEU A 5 32.10 -14.97 -7.02
N TRP A 6 31.74 -15.90 -6.14
CA TRP A 6 32.55 -16.41 -5.05
C TRP A 6 33.03 -17.87 -5.27
N ASP A 7 32.93 -18.40 -6.50
CA ASP A 7 33.36 -19.77 -6.83
C ASP A 7 34.84 -19.96 -6.47
N LYS A 8 35.07 -20.88 -5.54
CA LYS A 8 36.41 -21.29 -5.08
C LYS A 8 36.88 -22.61 -5.73
N GLY A 9 36.21 -23.06 -6.79
CA GLY A 9 36.53 -24.29 -7.51
C GLY A 9 36.00 -25.57 -6.87
N PHE A 10 35.07 -25.47 -5.91
CA PHE A 10 34.37 -26.60 -5.32
C PHE A 10 32.94 -26.69 -5.90
N LYS A 11 32.53 -27.87 -6.38
CA LYS A 11 31.14 -28.10 -6.76
C LYS A 11 30.29 -28.14 -5.49
N GLU A 12 29.38 -27.19 -5.34
CA GLU A 12 28.40 -27.19 -4.27
C GLU A 12 27.43 -28.38 -4.41
N ASP A 13 26.96 -28.92 -3.29
CA ASP A 13 25.91 -29.96 -3.31
C ASP A 13 24.61 -29.36 -3.85
N GLU A 14 24.03 -29.98 -4.87
CA GLU A 14 22.83 -29.48 -5.56
C GLU A 14 21.62 -29.28 -4.62
N ARG A 15 21.53 -30.04 -3.53
CA ARG A 15 20.47 -29.90 -2.53
C ARG A 15 20.69 -28.66 -1.66
N ILE A 16 21.96 -28.35 -1.36
CA ILE A 16 22.31 -27.12 -0.62
C ILE A 16 22.03 -25.91 -1.49
N ASP A 17 22.44 -25.94 -2.77
CA ASP A 17 22.18 -24.87 -3.73
C ASP A 17 20.67 -24.61 -3.87
N ALA A 18 19.88 -25.66 -4.14
CA ALA A 18 18.43 -25.56 -4.26
C ALA A 18 17.76 -24.96 -3.01
N PHE A 19 18.19 -25.38 -1.81
CA PHE A 19 17.65 -24.86 -0.56
C PHE A 19 18.04 -23.40 -0.28
N THR A 20 19.29 -23.02 -0.60
CA THR A 20 19.80 -21.68 -0.29
C THR A 20 19.41 -20.64 -1.33
N VAL A 21 19.17 -21.00 -2.57
CA VAL A 21 18.61 -20.12 -3.61
C VAL A 21 17.09 -19.97 -3.42
N GLY A 22 16.39 -21.08 -3.15
CA GLY A 22 14.95 -21.05 -2.96
C GLY A 22 14.22 -20.38 -4.14
N ASN A 23 13.31 -19.46 -3.82
CA ASN A 23 12.52 -18.70 -4.80
C ASN A 23 13.17 -17.37 -5.24
N ASP A 24 14.45 -17.14 -4.88
CA ASP A 24 15.09 -15.85 -5.14
C ASP A 24 15.17 -15.50 -6.63
N ARG A 25 15.44 -16.48 -7.51
CA ARG A 25 15.50 -16.23 -8.96
C ARG A 25 14.20 -15.67 -9.52
N GLU A 26 13.05 -16.17 -9.04
CA GLU A 26 11.73 -15.71 -9.48
C GLU A 26 11.40 -14.34 -8.87
N LEU A 27 11.66 -14.17 -7.58
CA LEU A 27 11.36 -12.93 -6.87
C LEU A 27 12.28 -11.78 -7.27
N ASP A 28 13.55 -12.06 -7.53
CA ASP A 28 14.54 -11.07 -7.95
C ASP A 28 14.22 -10.45 -9.32
N HIS A 29 13.37 -11.08 -10.10
CA HIS A 29 12.87 -10.50 -11.35
C HIS A 29 12.22 -9.13 -11.13
N GLU A 30 11.49 -8.97 -10.04
CA GLU A 30 10.87 -7.70 -9.63
C GLU A 30 11.93 -6.63 -9.30
N LEU A 31 13.13 -7.03 -8.89
CA LEU A 31 14.21 -6.12 -8.51
C LEU A 31 15.08 -5.67 -9.69
N ALA A 32 14.98 -6.32 -10.85
CA ALA A 32 15.87 -6.07 -11.99
C ALA A 32 15.97 -4.58 -12.40
N PRO A 33 14.87 -3.82 -12.56
CA PRO A 33 14.97 -2.40 -12.90
C PRO A 33 15.71 -1.58 -11.83
N TYR A 34 15.52 -1.94 -10.57
CA TYR A 34 16.04 -1.20 -9.42
C TYR A 34 17.53 -1.48 -9.19
N ASP A 35 17.98 -2.71 -9.40
CA ASP A 35 19.41 -3.08 -9.40
C ASP A 35 20.17 -2.31 -10.49
N ILE A 36 19.60 -2.24 -11.69
CA ILE A 36 20.20 -1.49 -12.78
C ILE A 36 20.27 0.01 -12.45
N MET A 37 19.23 0.59 -11.84
CA MET A 37 19.24 1.98 -11.37
C MET A 37 20.33 2.21 -10.31
N GLY A 38 20.39 1.35 -9.30
CA GLY A 38 21.42 1.37 -8.26
C GLY A 38 22.81 1.27 -8.85
N THR A 39 23.01 0.40 -9.84
CA THR A 39 24.27 0.22 -10.55
C THR A 39 24.65 1.45 -11.38
N MET A 40 23.72 2.10 -12.10
CA MET A 40 24.00 3.35 -12.82
C MET A 40 24.47 4.47 -11.88
N ALA A 41 23.79 4.65 -10.75
CA ALA A 41 24.18 5.63 -9.75
C ALA A 41 25.56 5.31 -9.15
N HIS A 42 25.81 4.03 -8.87
CA HIS A 42 27.06 3.57 -8.29
C HIS A 42 28.26 3.80 -9.21
N ILE A 43 28.19 3.40 -10.48
CA ILE A 43 29.28 3.59 -11.44
C ILE A 43 29.55 5.08 -11.75
N THR A 44 28.50 5.91 -11.76
CA THR A 44 28.61 7.36 -11.88
C THR A 44 29.40 7.94 -10.68
N MET A 45 29.11 7.44 -9.49
CA MET A 45 29.85 7.79 -8.28
C MET A 45 31.32 7.30 -8.36
N LEU A 46 31.55 6.06 -8.82
CA LEU A 46 32.93 5.52 -8.96
C LEU A 46 33.79 6.37 -9.89
N GLU A 47 33.22 6.86 -10.99
CA GLU A 47 33.90 7.78 -11.89
C GLU A 47 34.25 9.10 -11.18
N SER A 48 33.29 9.67 -10.45
CA SER A 48 33.47 10.95 -9.74
C SER A 48 34.58 10.92 -8.68
N VAL A 49 34.91 9.74 -8.15
CA VAL A 49 35.99 9.54 -7.15
C VAL A 49 37.24 8.90 -7.74
N GLY A 50 37.31 8.72 -9.07
CA GLY A 50 38.48 8.21 -9.78
C GLY A 50 38.72 6.70 -9.70
N LEU A 51 37.72 5.92 -9.26
CA LEU A 51 37.77 4.44 -9.22
C LEU A 51 37.31 3.82 -10.54
N LEU A 52 36.66 4.58 -11.41
CA LEU A 52 36.29 4.21 -12.76
C LEU A 52 36.71 5.32 -13.72
N SER A 53 37.18 4.96 -14.91
CA SER A 53 37.53 5.97 -15.91
C SER A 53 36.28 6.52 -16.60
N LYS A 54 36.36 7.74 -17.10
CA LYS A 54 35.25 8.32 -17.91
C LYS A 54 34.96 7.46 -19.15
N GLU A 55 36.00 6.90 -19.79
CA GLU A 55 35.83 6.01 -20.94
C GLU A 55 35.05 4.73 -20.59
N ASP A 56 35.31 4.13 -19.42
CA ASP A 56 34.55 2.96 -18.96
C ASP A 56 33.10 3.31 -18.63
N LEU A 57 32.89 4.45 -17.99
CA LEU A 57 31.52 4.93 -17.69
C LEU A 57 30.70 5.14 -18.99
N ASP A 58 31.32 5.78 -20.00
CA ASP A 58 30.68 6.04 -21.30
C ASP A 58 30.35 4.75 -22.08
N LYS A 59 31.04 3.63 -21.79
CA LYS A 59 30.72 2.30 -22.33
C LYS A 59 29.63 1.59 -21.54
N LEU A 60 29.57 1.74 -20.21
CA LEU A 60 28.69 1.04 -19.31
C LEU A 60 27.26 1.63 -19.33
N LEU A 61 27.11 2.96 -19.28
CA LEU A 61 25.80 3.60 -19.16
C LEU A 61 24.85 3.26 -20.30
N PRO A 62 25.23 3.26 -21.59
CA PRO A 62 24.31 2.89 -22.67
C PRO A 62 23.79 1.46 -22.54
N VAL A 63 24.67 0.51 -22.17
CA VAL A 63 24.29 -0.89 -21.99
C VAL A 63 23.33 -1.05 -20.81
N LEU A 64 23.59 -0.35 -19.69
CA LEU A 64 22.69 -0.38 -18.53
C LEU A 64 21.32 0.23 -18.86
N LYS A 65 21.24 1.29 -19.67
CA LYS A 65 19.96 1.86 -20.13
C LYS A 65 19.16 0.89 -21.00
N GLU A 66 19.82 0.16 -21.89
CA GLU A 66 19.18 -0.91 -22.65
C GLU A 66 18.64 -2.01 -21.75
N LEU A 67 19.44 -2.48 -20.79
CA LEU A 67 19.04 -3.49 -19.81
C LEU A 67 17.90 -2.99 -18.94
N TYR A 68 17.91 -1.72 -18.52
CA TYR A 68 16.82 -1.10 -17.77
C TYR A 68 15.50 -1.12 -18.55
N SER A 69 15.56 -0.74 -19.83
CA SER A 69 14.39 -0.79 -20.70
C SER A 69 13.82 -2.20 -20.84
N SER A 70 14.68 -3.22 -21.00
CA SER A 70 14.25 -4.62 -21.05
C SER A 70 13.70 -5.11 -19.71
N ALA A 71 14.31 -4.72 -18.59
CA ALA A 71 13.84 -5.05 -17.25
C ALA A 71 12.46 -4.46 -16.97
N CYS A 72 12.22 -3.19 -17.33
CA CYS A 72 10.90 -2.55 -17.18
C CYS A 72 9.80 -3.21 -18.01
N LYS A 73 10.15 -3.94 -19.09
CA LYS A 73 9.20 -4.72 -19.90
C LYS A 73 9.02 -6.15 -19.40
N GLY A 74 9.73 -6.56 -18.34
CA GLY A 74 9.73 -7.92 -17.86
C GLY A 74 10.45 -8.92 -18.77
N GLU A 75 11.39 -8.46 -19.61
CA GLU A 75 12.13 -9.27 -20.59
C GLU A 75 13.49 -9.76 -20.07
N LEU A 76 13.90 -9.36 -18.86
CA LEU A 76 15.17 -9.74 -18.26
C LEU A 76 14.96 -10.87 -17.25
N TYR A 77 15.64 -12.01 -17.46
CA TYR A 77 15.50 -13.22 -16.63
C TYR A 77 16.85 -13.60 -16.02
N VAL A 78 16.80 -14.24 -14.85
CA VAL A 78 17.96 -14.88 -14.22
C VAL A 78 18.16 -16.27 -14.84
N GLU A 79 19.33 -16.53 -15.41
CA GLU A 79 19.67 -17.82 -16.03
C GLU A 79 19.76 -18.93 -14.95
N GLU A 80 19.49 -20.19 -15.33
CA GLU A 80 19.40 -21.32 -14.38
C GLU A 80 20.68 -21.57 -13.57
N ASP A 81 21.84 -21.23 -14.14
CA ASP A 81 23.17 -21.37 -13.50
C ASP A 81 23.65 -20.09 -12.80
N VAL A 82 22.79 -19.06 -12.71
CA VAL A 82 23.05 -17.79 -12.01
C VAL A 82 22.24 -17.75 -10.71
N GLU A 83 22.84 -17.25 -9.63
CA GLU A 83 22.25 -17.27 -8.29
C GLU A 83 21.13 -16.24 -8.13
N ASP A 84 21.34 -15.01 -8.62
CA ASP A 84 20.48 -13.86 -8.39
C ASP A 84 20.57 -12.82 -9.52
N ILE A 85 19.71 -11.81 -9.45
CA ILE A 85 19.66 -10.72 -10.45
C ILE A 85 20.96 -9.90 -10.50
N HIS A 86 21.63 -9.71 -9.37
CA HIS A 86 22.88 -8.95 -9.29
C HIS A 86 23.97 -9.60 -10.12
N SER A 87 24.11 -10.92 -9.96
CA SER A 87 25.05 -11.74 -10.75
C SER A 87 24.68 -11.78 -12.23
N GLN A 88 23.37 -11.82 -12.53
CA GLN A 88 22.89 -11.81 -13.91
C GLN A 88 23.28 -10.52 -14.63
N ILE A 89 23.07 -9.38 -14.02
CA ILE A 89 23.39 -8.08 -14.61
C ILE A 89 24.91 -7.95 -14.81
N GLU A 90 25.72 -8.33 -13.82
CA GLU A 90 27.19 -8.32 -13.94
C GLU A 90 27.68 -9.27 -15.06
N LEU A 91 27.08 -10.45 -15.17
CA LEU A 91 27.38 -11.42 -16.24
C LEU A 91 27.03 -10.83 -17.61
N MET A 92 25.87 -10.20 -17.77
CA MET A 92 25.47 -9.57 -19.03
C MET A 92 26.40 -8.43 -19.42
N LEU A 93 26.81 -7.59 -18.48
CA LEU A 93 27.79 -6.52 -18.70
C LEU A 93 29.14 -7.09 -19.09
N THR A 94 29.61 -8.16 -18.41
CA THR A 94 30.89 -8.81 -18.71
C THR A 94 30.87 -9.49 -20.08
N ARG A 95 29.78 -10.11 -20.48
CA ARG A 95 29.62 -10.70 -21.81
C ARG A 95 29.68 -9.66 -22.93
N ARG A 96 29.14 -8.45 -22.69
CA ARG A 96 29.10 -7.37 -23.68
C ARG A 96 30.37 -6.51 -23.71
N LEU A 97 30.97 -6.27 -22.55
CA LEU A 97 32.04 -5.29 -22.37
C LEU A 97 33.39 -5.83 -21.84
N GLY A 98 33.46 -7.16 -21.62
CA GLY A 98 34.67 -7.81 -21.10
C GLY A 98 35.05 -7.31 -19.71
N ASP A 99 36.33 -6.95 -19.52
CA ASP A 99 36.88 -6.51 -18.21
C ASP A 99 36.24 -5.20 -17.70
N VAL A 100 35.68 -4.37 -18.58
CA VAL A 100 34.97 -3.15 -18.18
C VAL A 100 33.70 -3.52 -17.38
N GLY A 101 33.00 -4.56 -17.81
CA GLY A 101 31.80 -5.05 -17.08
C GLY A 101 32.09 -5.51 -15.66
N LYS A 102 33.30 -6.07 -15.40
CA LYS A 102 33.68 -6.54 -14.06
C LYS A 102 33.93 -5.42 -13.05
N LYS A 103 34.11 -4.18 -13.51
CA LYS A 103 34.42 -3.03 -12.63
C LYS A 103 33.22 -2.52 -11.86
N VAL A 104 32.01 -2.86 -12.28
CA VAL A 104 30.74 -2.32 -11.70
C VAL A 104 30.57 -2.67 -10.23
N HIS A 105 31.16 -3.75 -9.74
CA HIS A 105 31.06 -4.20 -8.34
C HIS A 105 32.09 -3.55 -7.39
N THR A 106 33.00 -2.72 -7.90
CA THR A 106 34.06 -2.08 -7.11
C THR A 106 33.48 -1.31 -5.92
N GLY A 107 33.96 -1.61 -4.70
CA GLY A 107 33.57 -0.92 -3.47
C GLY A 107 32.12 -1.21 -2.97
N ARG A 108 31.43 -2.15 -3.57
CA ARG A 108 30.08 -2.56 -3.24
C ARG A 108 30.04 -3.99 -2.68
N SER A 109 29.00 -4.32 -1.93
CA SER A 109 28.65 -5.68 -1.52
C SER A 109 27.24 -6.01 -2.02
N ARG A 110 26.92 -7.29 -2.19
CA ARG A 110 25.52 -7.72 -2.40
C ARG A 110 24.60 -7.23 -1.29
N ASN A 111 25.11 -7.10 -0.07
CA ASN A 111 24.30 -6.67 1.07
C ASN A 111 23.72 -5.27 0.90
N ASP A 112 24.54 -4.27 0.50
CA ASP A 112 24.06 -2.91 0.26
C ASP A 112 23.37 -2.75 -1.10
N GLN A 113 23.68 -3.61 -2.05
CA GLN A 113 23.05 -3.67 -3.36
C GLN A 113 21.58 -4.10 -3.23
N VAL A 114 21.29 -5.26 -2.61
CA VAL A 114 19.91 -5.70 -2.40
C VAL A 114 19.10 -4.74 -1.51
N LEU A 115 19.76 -4.05 -0.58
CA LEU A 115 19.11 -3.03 0.26
C LEU A 115 18.58 -1.86 -0.57
N VAL A 116 19.42 -1.30 -1.45
CA VAL A 116 19.00 -0.17 -2.29
C VAL A 116 17.89 -0.59 -3.25
N ASP A 117 17.98 -1.79 -3.82
CA ASP A 117 16.98 -2.30 -4.74
C ASP A 117 15.61 -2.45 -4.07
N LEU A 118 15.58 -3.03 -2.87
CA LEU A 118 14.34 -3.18 -2.10
C LEU A 118 13.72 -1.83 -1.72
N LYS A 119 14.54 -0.84 -1.39
CA LYS A 119 14.04 0.51 -1.09
C LYS A 119 13.52 1.22 -2.32
N LEU A 120 14.20 1.11 -3.45
CA LEU A 120 13.73 1.65 -4.73
C LEU A 120 12.43 0.98 -5.18
N TYR A 121 12.37 -0.36 -5.09
CA TYR A 121 11.16 -1.13 -5.36
C TYR A 121 10.00 -0.72 -4.47
N ALA A 122 10.20 -0.68 -3.14
CA ALA A 122 9.17 -0.30 -2.20
C ALA A 122 8.66 1.14 -2.43
N ARG A 123 9.56 2.08 -2.81
CA ARG A 123 9.14 3.45 -3.18
C ARG A 123 8.19 3.46 -4.38
N ALA A 124 8.53 2.71 -5.42
CA ALA A 124 7.71 2.63 -6.63
C ALA A 124 6.33 2.00 -6.33
N GLU A 125 6.30 0.93 -5.55
CA GLU A 125 5.05 0.27 -5.17
C GLU A 125 4.18 1.11 -4.23
N ILE A 126 4.79 1.84 -3.28
CA ILE A 126 4.06 2.80 -2.43
C ILE A 126 3.41 3.88 -3.30
N GLU A 127 4.14 4.45 -4.26
CA GLU A 127 3.59 5.47 -5.16
C GLU A 127 2.37 4.96 -5.94
N LYS A 128 2.45 3.75 -6.52
CA LYS A 128 1.32 3.11 -7.21
C LYS A 128 0.11 2.93 -6.29
N THR A 129 0.36 2.44 -5.08
CA THR A 129 -0.72 2.20 -4.10
C THR A 129 -1.35 3.49 -3.62
N VAL A 130 -0.55 4.54 -3.36
CA VAL A 130 -1.07 5.86 -2.97
C VAL A 130 -2.02 6.42 -4.02
N HIS A 131 -1.67 6.31 -5.31
CA HIS A 131 -2.56 6.74 -6.40
C HIS A 131 -3.86 5.93 -6.48
N LYS A 132 -3.81 4.63 -6.19
CA LYS A 132 -5.02 3.79 -6.15
C LYS A 132 -5.91 4.14 -4.94
N VAL A 133 -5.30 4.40 -3.79
CA VAL A 133 -6.04 4.89 -2.60
C VAL A 133 -6.66 6.26 -2.90
N GLU A 134 -5.95 7.16 -3.58
CA GLU A 134 -6.49 8.45 -4.03
C GLU A 134 -7.68 8.27 -4.98
N SER A 135 -7.62 7.32 -5.90
CA SER A 135 -8.72 7.01 -6.81
C SER A 135 -9.96 6.51 -6.07
N LEU A 136 -9.80 5.55 -5.17
CA LEU A 136 -10.89 5.06 -4.31
C LEU A 136 -11.44 6.19 -3.42
N PHE A 137 -10.58 7.00 -2.83
CA PHE A 137 -10.96 8.17 -2.04
C PHE A 137 -11.86 9.11 -2.84
N ASN A 138 -11.46 9.47 -4.05
CA ASN A 138 -12.25 10.35 -4.91
C ASN A 138 -13.61 9.73 -5.25
N THR A 139 -13.66 8.44 -5.52
CA THR A 139 -14.90 7.69 -5.77
C THR A 139 -15.84 7.73 -4.56
N LEU A 140 -15.29 7.55 -3.35
CA LEU A 140 -16.07 7.63 -2.11
C LEU A 140 -16.55 9.06 -1.82
N GLN A 141 -15.75 10.09 -2.11
CA GLN A 141 -16.14 11.50 -1.99
C GLN A 141 -17.26 11.88 -2.97
N GLU A 142 -17.16 11.43 -4.22
CA GLU A 142 -18.21 11.61 -5.23
C GLU A 142 -19.51 10.93 -4.80
N ALA A 143 -19.43 9.71 -4.27
CA ALA A 143 -20.60 8.99 -3.75
C ALA A 143 -21.17 9.67 -2.50
N SER A 144 -20.32 10.16 -1.59
CA SER A 144 -20.72 10.92 -0.40
C SER A 144 -21.52 12.17 -0.78
N GLU A 145 -21.04 12.95 -1.74
CA GLU A 145 -21.74 14.14 -2.19
C GLU A 145 -23.03 13.83 -2.94
N ARG A 146 -23.01 12.79 -3.80
CA ARG A 146 -24.18 12.35 -4.58
C ARG A 146 -25.33 11.91 -3.69
N TYR A 147 -25.06 11.18 -2.62
CA TYR A 147 -26.05 10.55 -1.76
C TYR A 147 -26.13 11.20 -0.36
N LYS A 148 -25.70 12.47 -0.22
CA LYS A 148 -25.64 13.19 1.05
C LYS A 148 -27.00 13.27 1.76
N ASP A 149 -28.08 13.37 1.00
CA ASP A 149 -29.45 13.53 1.50
C ASP A 149 -30.23 12.19 1.54
N VAL A 150 -29.62 11.09 1.12
CA VAL A 150 -30.25 9.76 1.14
C VAL A 150 -30.05 9.13 2.51
N LEU A 151 -31.14 9.11 3.30
CA LEU A 151 -31.11 8.62 4.67
C LEU A 151 -31.07 7.09 4.74
N ILE A 152 -30.32 6.59 5.73
CA ILE A 152 -30.28 5.19 6.15
C ILE A 152 -30.29 5.12 7.67
N PRO A 153 -30.72 4.00 8.28
CA PRO A 153 -30.60 3.83 9.71
C PRO A 153 -29.14 3.64 10.13
N GLY A 154 -28.66 4.44 11.06
CA GLY A 154 -27.40 4.21 11.75
C GLY A 154 -27.55 3.12 12.80
N TYR A 155 -26.51 2.32 12.99
CA TYR A 155 -26.49 1.18 13.92
C TYR A 155 -25.43 1.35 15.00
N THR A 156 -25.80 1.01 16.23
CA THR A 156 -24.86 0.71 17.32
C THR A 156 -25.22 -0.65 17.90
N HIS A 157 -24.22 -1.48 18.21
CA HIS A 157 -24.46 -2.87 18.69
C HIS A 157 -25.34 -3.73 17.78
N LEU A 158 -25.33 -3.47 16.46
CA LEU A 158 -26.25 -4.06 15.47
C LEU A 158 -27.74 -3.79 15.78
N GLN A 159 -28.04 -2.75 16.55
CA GLN A 159 -29.38 -2.25 16.79
C GLN A 159 -29.56 -0.91 16.10
N VAL A 160 -30.76 -0.66 15.55
CA VAL A 160 -31.12 0.63 14.97
C VAL A 160 -30.97 1.72 16.05
N ALA A 161 -30.20 2.74 15.76
CA ALA A 161 -29.90 3.80 16.71
C ALA A 161 -30.48 5.15 16.29
N MET A 162 -29.92 5.77 15.28
CA MET A 162 -30.26 7.15 14.84
C MET A 162 -30.34 7.23 13.32
N PRO A 163 -30.92 8.29 12.75
CA PRO A 163 -30.80 8.56 11.32
C PRO A 163 -29.32 8.74 10.93
N SER A 164 -28.94 8.23 9.78
CA SER A 164 -27.68 8.44 9.11
C SER A 164 -27.94 8.72 7.62
N SER A 165 -26.89 8.90 6.82
CA SER A 165 -27.03 8.98 5.37
C SER A 165 -25.95 8.18 4.66
N PHE A 166 -26.22 7.80 3.40
CA PHE A 166 -25.16 7.24 2.56
C PHE A 166 -24.00 8.21 2.37
N GLY A 167 -24.28 9.52 2.30
CA GLY A 167 -23.21 10.51 2.24
C GLY A 167 -22.28 10.45 3.45
N LEU A 168 -22.84 10.32 4.64
CA LEU A 168 -22.06 10.18 5.87
C LEU A 168 -21.28 8.84 5.88
N TRP A 169 -21.90 7.75 5.42
CA TRP A 169 -21.28 6.44 5.34
C TRP A 169 -20.07 6.40 4.38
N PHE A 170 -20.22 6.89 3.14
CA PHE A 170 -19.12 6.97 2.18
C PHE A 170 -18.02 7.92 2.66
N GLY A 171 -18.40 9.08 3.21
CA GLY A 171 -17.47 10.07 3.76
C GLY A 171 -16.60 9.52 4.89
N ALA A 172 -17.14 8.65 5.73
CA ALA A 172 -16.39 8.02 6.83
C ALA A 172 -15.23 7.15 6.31
N TYR A 173 -15.45 6.37 5.26
CA TYR A 173 -14.38 5.58 4.63
C TYR A 173 -13.36 6.45 3.89
N ALA A 174 -13.82 7.51 3.22
CA ALA A 174 -12.92 8.48 2.61
C ALA A 174 -12.01 9.14 3.66
N GLU A 175 -12.53 9.54 4.80
CA GLU A 175 -11.72 10.14 5.86
C GLU A 175 -10.77 9.13 6.51
N SER A 176 -11.18 7.87 6.69
CA SER A 176 -10.31 6.79 7.19
C SER A 176 -9.09 6.59 6.31
N LEU A 177 -9.24 6.63 4.97
CA LEU A 177 -8.13 6.54 4.03
C LEU A 177 -7.10 7.68 4.18
N CYS A 178 -7.50 8.86 4.68
CA CYS A 178 -6.56 9.91 5.00
C CYS A 178 -5.59 9.52 6.13
N ASP A 179 -6.11 8.85 7.16
CA ASP A 179 -5.28 8.39 8.28
C ASP A 179 -4.36 7.24 7.84
N ASP A 180 -4.86 6.34 6.99
CA ASP A 180 -4.05 5.27 6.39
C ASP A 180 -2.89 5.83 5.57
N LEU A 181 -3.12 6.84 4.72
CA LEU A 181 -2.05 7.50 3.98
C LEU A 181 -1.09 8.31 4.86
N SER A 182 -1.52 8.78 6.03
CA SER A 182 -0.62 9.39 7.01
C SER A 182 0.36 8.36 7.58
N ILE A 183 -0.10 7.14 7.86
CA ILE A 183 0.73 6.01 8.27
C ILE A 183 1.65 5.57 7.11
N MET A 184 1.13 5.51 5.88
CA MET A 184 1.92 5.20 4.68
C MET A 184 3.03 6.23 4.44
N LYS A 185 2.76 7.52 4.71
CA LYS A 185 3.78 8.58 4.62
C LYS A 185 4.91 8.36 5.62
N ALA A 186 4.61 7.92 6.85
CA ALA A 186 5.64 7.59 7.82
C ALA A 186 6.49 6.38 7.36
N ALA A 187 5.86 5.36 6.75
CA ALA A 187 6.60 4.25 6.15
C ALA A 187 7.46 4.70 4.95
N TRP A 188 6.94 5.59 4.11
CA TRP A 188 7.69 6.23 3.03
C TRP A 188 8.96 6.91 3.54
N ASP A 189 8.90 7.64 4.64
CA ASP A 189 10.06 8.35 5.20
C ASP A 189 11.15 7.37 5.67
N VAL A 190 10.78 6.19 6.15
CA VAL A 190 11.72 5.10 6.48
C VAL A 190 12.34 4.49 5.22
N VAL A 191 11.56 4.32 4.16
CA VAL A 191 12.02 3.75 2.88
C VAL A 191 12.93 4.73 2.13
N ASN A 192 12.64 6.03 2.18
CA ASN A 192 13.28 7.05 1.35
C ASN A 192 14.65 7.52 1.87
N LEU A 193 15.43 6.59 2.43
CA LEU A 193 16.80 6.80 2.91
C LEU A 193 17.77 5.87 2.18
N ASN A 194 18.89 6.41 1.67
CA ASN A 194 19.85 5.67 0.85
C ASN A 194 20.77 4.76 1.70
N PRO A 195 20.76 3.43 1.52
CA PRO A 195 21.67 2.50 2.19
C PRO A 195 22.98 2.26 1.43
N LEU A 196 23.03 2.60 0.11
CA LEU A 196 24.12 2.25 -0.79
C LEU A 196 25.45 2.87 -0.31
N GLY A 197 26.52 2.09 -0.44
CA GLY A 197 27.86 2.42 0.07
C GLY A 197 28.08 2.04 1.54
N SER A 198 27.11 1.37 2.20
CA SER A 198 27.35 0.70 3.48
C SER A 198 28.18 -0.58 3.34
N ALA A 199 28.40 -1.03 2.12
CA ALA A 199 29.13 -2.24 1.75
C ALA A 199 28.57 -3.48 2.47
N ALA A 200 29.42 -4.31 3.06
CA ALA A 200 28.96 -5.47 3.84
C ALA A 200 28.37 -5.11 5.22
N GLY A 201 28.10 -3.83 5.48
CA GLY A 201 27.53 -3.32 6.72
C GLY A 201 28.52 -2.62 7.65
N TYR A 202 29.78 -2.49 7.22
CA TYR A 202 30.83 -1.87 8.07
C TYR A 202 31.58 -0.75 7.33
N GLY A 203 31.03 -0.31 6.19
CA GLY A 203 31.67 0.68 5.32
C GLY A 203 32.76 0.07 4.47
N SER A 204 33.57 0.95 3.85
CA SER A 204 34.67 0.58 2.93
C SER A 204 35.82 1.53 3.11
N SER A 205 37.06 1.05 2.83
CA SER A 205 38.24 1.89 2.69
C SER A 205 38.32 2.61 1.32
N ALA A 206 37.42 2.24 0.37
CA ALA A 206 37.28 2.96 -0.89
C ALA A 206 36.65 4.35 -0.63
N PRO A 207 37.06 5.40 -1.38
CA PRO A 207 36.58 6.77 -1.17
C PRO A 207 35.19 6.98 -1.77
N LEU A 208 34.19 6.22 -1.29
CA LEU A 208 32.82 6.26 -1.82
C LEU A 208 32.11 7.58 -1.48
N ASN A 209 31.41 8.16 -2.46
CA ASN A 209 30.58 9.35 -2.27
C ASN A 209 29.11 8.98 -2.16
N ARG A 210 28.64 8.63 -0.95
CA ARG A 210 27.28 8.23 -0.66
C ARG A 210 26.28 9.37 -0.86
N THR A 211 26.68 10.63 -0.66
CA THR A 211 25.85 11.80 -0.92
C THR A 211 25.51 11.92 -2.40
N LEU A 212 26.46 11.65 -3.29
CA LEU A 212 26.21 11.66 -4.73
C LEU A 212 25.19 10.60 -5.14
N THR A 213 25.34 9.35 -4.66
CA THR A 213 24.38 8.29 -4.98
C THR A 213 22.99 8.59 -4.41
N THR A 214 22.88 9.25 -3.25
CA THR A 214 21.62 9.73 -2.68
C THR A 214 20.90 10.69 -3.64
N VAL A 215 21.63 11.67 -4.18
CA VAL A 215 21.09 12.64 -5.14
C VAL A 215 20.69 11.95 -6.46
N LEU A 216 21.55 11.07 -6.99
CA LEU A 216 21.33 10.38 -8.26
C LEU A 216 20.12 9.42 -8.22
N LEU A 217 19.81 8.85 -7.06
CA LEU A 217 18.67 7.95 -6.86
C LEU A 217 17.42 8.66 -6.31
N GLY A 218 17.50 9.96 -6.04
CA GLY A 218 16.39 10.76 -5.54
C GLY A 218 15.91 10.36 -4.15
N PHE A 219 16.79 9.83 -3.31
CA PHE A 219 16.51 9.65 -1.89
C PHE A 219 16.52 11.00 -1.16
N GLU A 220 15.76 11.10 -0.09
CA GLU A 220 15.72 12.32 0.72
C GLU A 220 17.03 12.52 1.51
N ASP A 221 17.57 11.42 2.05
CA ASP A 221 18.79 11.46 2.86
C ASP A 221 19.47 10.07 2.88
N LEU A 222 20.44 9.87 3.77
CA LEU A 222 21.22 8.66 3.98
C LEU A 222 20.75 7.83 5.18
N ASP A 223 20.86 6.52 5.10
CA ASP A 223 21.13 5.70 6.28
C ASP A 223 22.61 5.92 6.68
N TYR A 224 22.88 6.85 7.57
CA TYR A 224 24.25 7.32 7.87
C TYR A 224 25.16 6.23 8.41
N ASN A 225 24.71 5.51 9.43
CA ASN A 225 25.48 4.44 10.04
C ASN A 225 25.44 3.17 9.19
N SER A 226 26.60 2.68 8.74
CA SER A 226 26.68 1.52 7.83
C SER A 226 26.15 0.22 8.46
N VAL A 227 26.28 0.03 9.79
CA VAL A 227 25.69 -1.11 10.49
C VAL A 227 24.17 -0.97 10.55
N TYR A 228 23.69 0.23 10.83
CA TYR A 228 22.25 0.51 10.83
C TYR A 228 21.63 0.29 9.44
N ALA A 229 22.32 0.67 8.36
CA ALA A 229 21.84 0.44 7.01
C ALA A 229 21.48 -1.04 6.80
N GLN A 230 22.31 -1.98 7.25
CA GLN A 230 22.00 -3.42 7.21
C GLN A 230 20.84 -3.81 8.13
N MET A 231 20.71 -3.15 9.30
CA MET A 231 19.64 -3.38 10.25
C MET A 231 18.28 -2.82 9.79
N THR A 232 18.24 -2.06 8.68
CA THR A 232 16.98 -1.63 8.09
C THR A 232 16.20 -2.78 7.45
N ARG A 233 16.88 -3.90 7.06
CA ARG A 233 16.23 -5.13 6.59
C ARG A 233 15.30 -5.69 7.66
N GLY A 234 14.11 -6.09 7.26
CA GLY A 234 13.05 -6.52 8.16
C GLY A 234 12.34 -5.37 8.87
N LYS A 235 13.06 -4.31 9.26
CA LYS A 235 12.45 -3.13 9.88
C LYS A 235 11.67 -2.29 8.86
N MET A 236 12.28 -2.04 7.71
CA MET A 236 11.67 -1.30 6.59
C MET A 236 10.47 -2.07 6.03
N GLU A 237 10.64 -3.34 5.70
CA GLU A 237 9.57 -4.19 5.17
C GLU A 237 8.40 -4.27 6.15
N ARG A 238 8.66 -4.34 7.45
CA ARG A 238 7.60 -4.34 8.46
C ARG A 238 6.88 -3.02 8.55
N ALA A 239 7.59 -1.88 8.46
CA ALA A 239 6.97 -0.56 8.48
C ALA A 239 6.02 -0.37 7.28
N VAL A 240 6.46 -0.79 6.09
CA VAL A 240 5.63 -0.78 4.87
C VAL A 240 4.44 -1.73 5.02
N ALA A 241 4.67 -2.97 5.43
CA ALA A 241 3.59 -3.95 5.63
C ALA A 241 2.56 -3.48 6.66
N PHE A 242 2.99 -2.76 7.71
CA PHE A 242 2.07 -2.17 8.69
C PHE A 242 1.19 -1.07 8.05
N ALA A 243 1.77 -0.20 7.23
CA ALA A 243 1.00 0.81 6.50
C ALA A 243 -0.02 0.18 5.55
N TYR A 244 0.37 -0.88 4.83
CA TYR A 244 -0.56 -1.65 3.99
C TYR A 244 -1.65 -2.35 4.80
N SER A 245 -1.33 -2.84 6.00
CA SER A 245 -2.33 -3.44 6.88
C SER A 245 -3.38 -2.44 7.37
N SER A 246 -3.02 -1.17 7.53
CA SER A 246 -3.96 -0.09 7.87
C SER A 246 -4.96 0.16 6.74
N VAL A 247 -4.46 0.31 5.49
CA VAL A 247 -5.33 0.42 4.32
C VAL A 247 -6.25 -0.81 4.20
N ALA A 248 -5.69 -2.01 4.41
CA ALA A 248 -6.44 -3.26 4.37
C ALA A 248 -7.54 -3.32 5.45
N GLU A 249 -7.33 -2.75 6.64
CA GLU A 249 -8.37 -2.66 7.67
C GLU A 249 -9.56 -1.81 7.20
N THR A 250 -9.30 -0.63 6.66
CA THR A 250 -10.34 0.27 6.14
C THR A 250 -11.10 -0.38 4.99
N VAL A 251 -10.40 -0.92 4.00
CA VAL A 251 -11.01 -1.57 2.81
C VAL A 251 -11.76 -2.84 3.19
N GLY A 252 -11.23 -3.64 4.10
CA GLY A 252 -11.88 -4.84 4.63
C GLY A 252 -13.18 -4.54 5.39
N ARG A 253 -13.22 -3.43 6.13
CA ARG A 253 -14.41 -2.95 6.83
C ARG A 253 -15.47 -2.46 5.84
N LEU A 254 -15.09 -1.70 4.82
CA LEU A 254 -15.99 -1.30 3.73
C LEU A 254 -16.60 -2.52 3.03
N ALA A 255 -15.77 -3.53 2.75
CA ALA A 255 -16.23 -4.78 2.13
C ALA A 255 -17.20 -5.56 3.04
N MET A 256 -16.98 -5.54 4.36
CA MET A 256 -17.92 -6.14 5.32
C MET A 256 -19.26 -5.42 5.32
N ASP A 257 -19.27 -4.08 5.33
CA ASP A 257 -20.50 -3.31 5.21
C ASP A 257 -21.19 -3.57 3.87
N GLY A 258 -20.43 -3.67 2.78
CA GLY A 258 -20.96 -4.06 1.47
C GLY A 258 -21.69 -5.40 1.49
N CYS A 259 -21.13 -6.41 2.17
CA CYS A 259 -21.79 -7.70 2.38
C CYS A 259 -23.09 -7.58 3.21
N LEU A 260 -23.06 -6.79 4.29
CA LEU A 260 -24.24 -6.59 5.13
C LEU A 260 -25.33 -5.82 4.40
N PHE A 261 -24.99 -4.69 3.78
CA PHE A 261 -25.96 -3.79 3.15
C PHE A 261 -26.57 -4.38 1.88
N SER A 262 -25.85 -5.27 1.18
CA SER A 262 -26.41 -6.01 0.03
C SER A 262 -27.23 -7.24 0.44
N SER A 263 -27.20 -7.65 1.71
CA SER A 263 -27.96 -8.80 2.18
C SER A 263 -29.47 -8.55 2.15
N GLN A 264 -30.25 -9.62 2.00
CA GLN A 264 -31.72 -9.56 1.96
C GLN A 264 -32.33 -8.95 3.22
N ASN A 265 -31.66 -9.02 4.37
CA ASN A 265 -32.15 -8.47 5.64
C ASN A 265 -31.97 -6.96 5.75
N PHE A 266 -30.90 -6.42 5.15
CA PHE A 266 -30.65 -4.98 5.12
C PHE A 266 -31.24 -4.36 3.84
N GLY A 267 -30.78 -4.82 2.68
CA GLY A 267 -31.32 -4.37 1.38
C GLY A 267 -31.08 -2.89 1.11
N PHE A 268 -29.96 -2.31 1.61
CA PHE A 268 -29.67 -0.89 1.46
C PHE A 268 -28.98 -0.58 0.14
N ILE A 269 -28.26 -1.57 -0.41
CA ILE A 269 -27.61 -1.48 -1.71
C ILE A 269 -27.95 -2.69 -2.56
N HIS A 270 -27.97 -2.48 -3.86
CA HIS A 270 -28.04 -3.56 -4.85
C HIS A 270 -26.75 -3.61 -5.66
N LEU A 271 -26.25 -4.82 -5.87
CA LEU A 271 -25.13 -5.07 -6.76
C LEU A 271 -25.71 -5.55 -8.11
N PRO A 272 -25.28 -4.93 -9.23
CA PRO A 272 -25.66 -5.41 -10.56
C PRO A 272 -25.15 -6.83 -10.80
N ASP A 273 -25.77 -7.55 -11.72
CA ASP A 273 -25.43 -8.96 -12.02
C ASP A 273 -23.94 -9.17 -12.34
N ALA A 274 -23.30 -8.18 -12.97
CA ALA A 274 -21.88 -8.22 -13.30
C ALA A 274 -20.95 -8.23 -12.07
N LEU A 275 -21.45 -7.83 -10.88
CA LEU A 275 -20.70 -7.78 -9.62
C LEU A 275 -21.09 -8.90 -8.66
N THR A 276 -21.92 -9.83 -9.09
CA THR A 276 -22.43 -10.93 -8.25
C THR A 276 -22.19 -12.26 -8.91
N THR A 277 -22.13 -13.31 -8.12
CA THR A 277 -22.19 -14.68 -8.63
C THR A 277 -23.50 -15.34 -8.28
N GLY A 278 -23.94 -16.29 -9.11
CA GLY A 278 -25.16 -17.04 -8.89
C GLY A 278 -24.95 -18.28 -8.03
N SER A 279 -26.03 -19.02 -7.83
CA SER A 279 -26.00 -20.35 -7.21
C SER A 279 -26.36 -21.42 -8.25
N SER A 280 -25.68 -22.55 -8.22
CA SER A 280 -25.97 -23.68 -9.11
C SER A 280 -27.34 -24.35 -8.87
N ILE A 281 -27.97 -24.08 -7.71
CA ILE A 281 -29.24 -24.70 -7.29
C ILE A 281 -30.32 -23.71 -6.85
N MET A 282 -29.95 -22.43 -6.68
CA MET A 282 -30.87 -21.36 -6.21
C MET A 282 -30.86 -20.19 -7.22
N PRO A 283 -31.77 -20.22 -8.22
CA PRO A 283 -31.71 -19.26 -9.35
C PRO A 283 -31.93 -17.79 -8.96
N HIS A 284 -32.47 -17.51 -7.79
CA HIS A 284 -32.72 -16.17 -7.26
C HIS A 284 -31.54 -15.58 -6.47
N LYS A 285 -30.53 -16.41 -6.16
CA LYS A 285 -29.44 -16.02 -5.23
C LYS A 285 -28.34 -15.25 -5.98
N LYS A 286 -28.03 -14.07 -5.46
CA LYS A 286 -26.90 -13.23 -5.90
C LYS A 286 -25.93 -13.09 -4.72
N ASN A 287 -24.68 -13.50 -4.91
CA ASN A 287 -23.68 -13.48 -3.85
C ASN A 287 -22.77 -12.26 -4.02
N PRO A 288 -22.42 -11.54 -2.95
CA PRO A 288 -21.46 -10.43 -2.99
C PRO A 288 -20.01 -10.92 -2.93
N ASP A 289 -19.63 -11.92 -3.75
CA ASP A 289 -18.34 -12.61 -3.67
C ASP A 289 -17.16 -11.65 -3.79
N VAL A 290 -17.32 -10.55 -4.52
CA VAL A 290 -16.31 -9.49 -4.63
C VAL A 290 -15.95 -8.96 -3.24
N PHE A 291 -16.93 -8.57 -2.44
CA PHE A 291 -16.70 -8.05 -1.10
C PHE A 291 -16.22 -9.13 -0.12
N GLU A 292 -16.69 -10.37 -0.26
CA GLU A 292 -16.22 -11.49 0.57
C GLU A 292 -14.73 -11.77 0.35
N LEU A 293 -14.28 -11.81 -0.91
CA LEU A 293 -12.88 -12.04 -1.26
C LEU A 293 -11.99 -10.86 -0.86
N VAL A 294 -12.43 -9.62 -1.11
CA VAL A 294 -11.70 -8.42 -0.64
C VAL A 294 -11.50 -8.47 0.86
N ARG A 295 -12.55 -8.76 1.63
CA ARG A 295 -12.45 -8.90 3.09
C ARG A 295 -11.44 -9.97 3.50
N ALA A 296 -11.44 -11.12 2.83
CA ALA A 296 -10.51 -12.22 3.10
C ALA A 296 -9.05 -11.84 2.79
N HIS A 297 -8.79 -11.21 1.63
CA HIS A 297 -7.48 -10.70 1.26
C HIS A 297 -6.99 -9.62 2.25
N CYS A 298 -7.85 -8.68 2.62
CA CYS A 298 -7.53 -7.65 3.59
C CYS A 298 -7.18 -8.24 4.97
N ASN A 299 -7.93 -9.26 5.44
CA ASN A 299 -7.61 -9.96 6.69
C ASN A 299 -6.25 -10.67 6.62
N LYS A 300 -5.91 -11.28 5.48
CA LYS A 300 -4.60 -11.90 5.26
C LYS A 300 -3.48 -10.86 5.31
N LEU A 301 -3.63 -9.73 4.63
CA LEU A 301 -2.66 -8.63 4.61
C LEU A 301 -2.36 -8.08 6.02
N GLN A 302 -3.36 -8.02 6.90
CA GLN A 302 -3.17 -7.58 8.29
C GLN A 302 -2.25 -8.51 9.11
N GLY A 303 -2.05 -9.76 8.69
CA GLY A 303 -1.13 -10.70 9.33
C GLY A 303 0.35 -10.51 8.96
N VAL A 304 0.63 -9.87 7.81
CA VAL A 304 1.99 -9.80 7.24
C VAL A 304 3.02 -9.10 8.14
N PRO A 305 2.73 -7.96 8.81
CA PRO A 305 3.69 -7.33 9.71
C PRO A 305 4.20 -8.26 10.82
N ASN A 306 3.32 -9.13 11.33
CA ASN A 306 3.70 -10.12 12.33
C ASN A 306 4.55 -11.24 11.74
N THR A 307 4.26 -11.71 10.55
CA THR A 307 5.06 -12.71 9.84
C THR A 307 6.50 -12.22 9.62
N ILE A 308 6.66 -10.97 9.15
CA ILE A 308 7.98 -10.34 9.00
C ILE A 308 8.72 -10.27 10.34
N ARG A 309 8.02 -9.89 11.42
CA ARG A 309 8.59 -9.84 12.77
C ARG A 309 9.09 -11.21 13.25
N LEU A 310 8.37 -12.29 12.94
CA LEU A 310 8.75 -13.64 13.32
C LEU A 310 9.99 -14.10 12.56
N ILE A 311 10.10 -13.81 11.27
CA ILE A 311 11.27 -14.15 10.44
C ILE A 311 12.53 -13.43 10.95
N THR A 312 12.41 -12.16 11.32
CA THR A 312 13.55 -11.33 11.74
C THR A 312 13.79 -11.33 13.26
N GLY A 313 13.05 -12.13 13.99
CA GLY A 313 13.17 -12.22 15.45
C GLY A 313 14.53 -12.75 15.89
N ASN A 314 15.12 -12.11 16.90
CA ASN A 314 16.39 -12.51 17.55
C ASN A 314 17.65 -12.46 16.67
N LEU A 315 17.61 -11.79 15.51
CA LEU A 315 18.81 -11.58 14.70
C LEU A 315 19.73 -10.57 15.38
N PRO A 316 21.05 -10.82 15.44
CA PRO A 316 22.04 -9.81 15.86
C PRO A 316 22.12 -8.65 14.86
N SER A 317 22.94 -7.63 15.20
CA SER A 317 23.26 -6.56 14.23
C SER A 317 24.05 -7.11 13.03
N GLY A 318 23.82 -6.51 11.86
CA GLY A 318 24.45 -6.91 10.59
C GLY A 318 23.49 -7.63 9.66
N TYR A 319 24.03 -8.29 8.64
CA TYR A 319 23.28 -9.03 7.63
C TYR A 319 23.22 -10.52 7.97
N PHE A 320 22.04 -11.11 7.74
CA PHE A 320 21.79 -12.56 7.88
C PHE A 320 20.95 -13.06 6.71
N ARG A 321 21.21 -14.29 6.27
CA ARG A 321 20.50 -14.91 5.15
C ARG A 321 19.00 -15.18 5.44
N ASP A 322 18.60 -15.20 6.70
CA ASP A 322 17.19 -15.24 7.15
C ASP A 322 16.34 -14.18 6.44
N MET A 323 16.93 -13.02 6.15
CA MET A 323 16.23 -11.90 5.49
C MET A 323 15.90 -12.18 4.02
N GLN A 324 16.45 -13.23 3.41
CA GLN A 324 16.18 -13.61 2.03
C GLN A 324 14.70 -13.99 1.86
N ILE A 325 14.15 -14.77 2.78
CA ILE A 325 12.75 -15.21 2.71
C ILE A 325 11.74 -14.08 2.97
N LEU A 326 12.18 -12.88 3.36
CA LEU A 326 11.28 -11.73 3.49
C LEU A 326 10.63 -11.36 2.14
N LYS A 327 11.30 -11.57 1.02
CA LYS A 327 10.76 -11.28 -0.31
C LYS A 327 9.48 -12.08 -0.59
N GLU A 328 9.41 -13.35 -0.14
CA GLU A 328 8.23 -14.22 -0.30
C GLU A 328 6.97 -13.66 0.40
N VAL A 329 7.15 -12.90 1.47
CA VAL A 329 6.06 -12.33 2.27
C VAL A 329 5.79 -10.88 1.92
N PHE A 330 6.84 -10.15 1.51
CA PHE A 330 6.78 -8.71 1.29
C PHE A 330 6.30 -8.34 -0.12
N PHE A 331 6.79 -9.02 -1.17
CA PHE A 331 6.42 -8.66 -2.55
C PHE A 331 4.93 -8.87 -2.86
N PRO A 332 4.28 -9.95 -2.40
CA PRO A 332 2.87 -10.16 -2.71
C PRO A 332 1.92 -9.09 -2.16
N ILE A 333 2.31 -8.36 -1.09
CA ILE A 333 1.40 -7.38 -0.46
C ILE A 333 1.00 -6.26 -1.42
N PHE A 334 1.92 -5.85 -2.29
CA PHE A 334 1.71 -4.74 -3.21
C PHE A 334 0.62 -5.08 -4.24
N LYS A 335 0.80 -6.20 -4.92
CA LYS A 335 -0.18 -6.64 -5.92
C LYS A 335 -1.53 -6.95 -5.27
N GLU A 336 -1.52 -7.68 -4.15
CA GLU A 336 -2.76 -8.10 -3.47
C GLU A 336 -3.58 -6.90 -2.98
N MET A 337 -2.92 -5.87 -2.42
CA MET A 337 -3.61 -4.65 -1.99
C MET A 337 -4.13 -3.84 -3.19
N ASN A 338 -3.30 -3.70 -4.22
CA ASN A 338 -3.68 -2.97 -5.42
C ASN A 338 -4.87 -3.61 -6.14
N ASP A 339 -4.92 -4.94 -6.23
CA ASP A 339 -6.06 -5.68 -6.79
C ASP A 339 -7.33 -5.46 -5.94
N CYS A 340 -7.21 -5.44 -4.60
CA CYS A 340 -8.33 -5.13 -3.70
C CYS A 340 -8.86 -3.69 -3.89
N LEU A 341 -7.97 -2.71 -4.03
CA LEU A 341 -8.34 -1.32 -4.25
C LEU A 341 -9.09 -1.16 -5.58
N ASP A 342 -8.57 -1.74 -6.67
CA ASP A 342 -9.19 -1.65 -8.00
C ASP A 342 -10.58 -2.26 -8.01
N ILE A 343 -10.75 -3.44 -7.43
CA ILE A 343 -12.04 -4.13 -7.48
C ILE A 343 -13.06 -3.49 -6.53
N VAL A 344 -12.66 -2.94 -5.39
CA VAL A 344 -13.55 -2.20 -4.49
C VAL A 344 -13.99 -0.88 -5.13
N GLU A 345 -13.08 -0.15 -5.75
CA GLU A 345 -13.45 1.07 -6.48
C GLU A 345 -14.47 0.76 -7.57
N TYR A 346 -14.23 -0.30 -8.36
CA TYR A 346 -15.16 -0.75 -9.38
C TYR A 346 -16.53 -1.13 -8.80
N ALA A 347 -16.55 -1.84 -7.67
CA ALA A 347 -17.79 -2.23 -6.99
C ALA A 347 -18.55 -1.02 -6.43
N VAL A 348 -17.86 -0.04 -5.83
CA VAL A 348 -18.48 1.19 -5.33
C VAL A 348 -19.09 2.02 -6.47
N ARG A 349 -18.41 2.13 -7.61
CA ARG A 349 -18.95 2.83 -8.80
C ARG A 349 -20.18 2.15 -9.38
N GLY A 350 -20.25 0.82 -9.30
CA GLY A 350 -21.32 0.01 -9.90
C GLY A 350 -22.50 -0.28 -8.97
N MET A 351 -22.38 -0.08 -7.65
CA MET A 351 -23.48 -0.37 -6.73
C MET A 351 -24.62 0.65 -6.86
N GLU A 352 -25.83 0.17 -6.68
CA GLU A 352 -27.05 0.97 -6.66
C GLU A 352 -27.51 1.18 -5.21
N VAL A 353 -27.73 2.41 -4.84
CA VAL A 353 -28.20 2.81 -3.50
C VAL A 353 -29.73 2.79 -3.47
N VAL A 354 -30.32 2.19 -2.44
CA VAL A 354 -31.77 2.24 -2.19
C VAL A 354 -32.10 3.55 -1.50
N THR A 355 -32.96 4.38 -2.11
CA THR A 355 -33.19 5.76 -1.69
C THR A 355 -34.33 5.94 -0.68
N ASP A 356 -35.13 4.94 -0.45
CA ASP A 356 -36.34 4.93 0.40
C ASP A 356 -36.25 3.98 1.60
N VAL A 357 -35.03 3.62 2.02
CA VAL A 357 -34.80 2.70 3.15
C VAL A 357 -35.53 3.15 4.42
N MET A 358 -35.50 4.45 4.72
CA MET A 358 -36.10 5.01 5.94
C MET A 358 -37.63 5.09 5.91
N ASP A 359 -38.27 4.85 4.77
CA ASP A 359 -39.72 4.80 4.65
C ASP A 359 -40.31 3.51 5.27
N ASP A 360 -39.47 2.50 5.52
CA ASP A 360 -39.91 1.28 6.20
C ASP A 360 -40.26 1.60 7.67
N PRO A 361 -41.53 1.33 8.09
CA PRO A 361 -42.01 1.61 9.45
C PRO A 361 -41.17 1.01 10.58
N LYS A 362 -40.37 -0.04 10.31
CA LYS A 362 -39.46 -0.64 11.29
C LYS A 362 -38.38 0.34 11.76
N TYR A 363 -38.04 1.39 10.95
CA TYR A 363 -37.01 2.38 11.27
C TYR A 363 -37.55 3.65 11.93
N ARG A 364 -38.88 3.79 12.12
CA ARG A 364 -39.47 5.00 12.71
C ARG A 364 -38.87 5.40 14.05
N LEU A 365 -38.48 4.44 14.88
CA LEU A 365 -37.91 4.69 16.20
C LEU A 365 -36.43 5.23 16.13
N ALA A 366 -35.82 5.22 14.99
CA ALA A 366 -34.49 5.86 14.78
C ALA A 366 -34.56 7.38 15.08
N PHE A 367 -35.72 7.99 14.87
CA PHE A 367 -35.93 9.42 15.13
C PHE A 367 -36.25 9.75 16.59
N SER A 368 -36.20 8.80 17.51
CA SER A 368 -36.56 9.04 18.92
C SER A 368 -35.69 10.07 19.62
N VAL A 369 -34.41 10.13 19.31
CA VAL A 369 -33.49 11.15 19.85
C VAL A 369 -33.79 12.51 19.22
N GLU A 370 -34.12 12.56 17.93
CA GLU A 370 -34.49 13.80 17.24
C GLU A 370 -35.78 14.41 17.82
N GLU A 371 -36.75 13.58 18.19
CA GLU A 371 -37.95 14.08 18.88
C GLU A 371 -37.64 14.59 20.30
N VAL A 372 -36.74 13.91 21.05
CA VAL A 372 -36.27 14.46 22.34
C VAL A 372 -35.64 15.84 22.15
N ASN A 373 -34.76 15.99 21.14
CA ASN A 373 -34.10 17.25 20.84
C ASN A 373 -35.13 18.34 20.45
N HIS A 374 -36.10 17.99 19.60
CA HIS A 374 -37.19 18.87 19.20
C HIS A 374 -37.96 19.40 20.42
N LEU A 375 -38.33 18.53 21.37
CA LEU A 375 -38.98 18.95 22.63
C LEU A 375 -38.08 19.83 23.47
N VAL A 376 -36.79 19.57 23.53
CA VAL A 376 -35.82 20.43 24.28
C VAL A 376 -35.72 21.81 23.65
N GLU A 377 -35.65 21.92 22.34
CA GLU A 377 -35.67 23.21 21.61
C GLU A 377 -36.93 24.01 21.88
N ASN A 378 -38.04 23.32 22.11
CA ASN A 378 -39.31 23.90 22.52
C ASN A 378 -39.44 24.16 24.04
N GLY A 379 -38.32 24.09 24.78
CA GLY A 379 -38.23 24.49 26.20
C GLY A 379 -38.52 23.38 27.21
N VAL A 380 -38.74 22.12 26.78
CA VAL A 380 -38.94 21.00 27.70
C VAL A 380 -37.55 20.55 28.25
N PRO A 381 -37.40 20.45 29.60
CA PRO A 381 -36.14 19.90 30.14
C PRO A 381 -35.82 18.53 29.61
N PHE A 382 -34.54 18.25 29.27
CA PHE A 382 -34.11 17.01 28.61
C PHE A 382 -34.64 15.73 29.28
N ARG A 383 -34.61 15.67 30.62
CA ARG A 383 -35.12 14.48 31.35
C ARG A 383 -36.63 14.24 31.19
N ASP A 384 -37.36 15.33 31.08
CA ASP A 384 -38.82 15.26 30.91
C ASP A 384 -39.17 14.96 29.44
N ALA A 385 -38.47 15.56 28.48
CA ALA A 385 -38.54 15.24 27.06
C ALA A 385 -38.27 13.74 26.82
N TYR A 386 -37.15 13.23 27.36
CA TYR A 386 -36.81 11.81 27.28
C TYR A 386 -37.92 10.90 27.80
N ARG A 387 -38.51 11.23 28.99
CA ARG A 387 -39.65 10.45 29.56
C ARG A 387 -40.88 10.50 28.69
N GLN A 388 -41.23 11.67 28.15
CA GLN A 388 -42.37 11.84 27.27
C GLN A 388 -42.22 10.95 26.01
N VAL A 389 -41.06 10.99 25.35
CA VAL A 389 -40.79 10.15 24.19
C VAL A 389 -40.77 8.66 24.55
N ALA A 390 -40.17 8.28 25.67
CA ALA A 390 -40.17 6.88 26.12
C ALA A 390 -41.58 6.36 26.43
N ASP A 391 -42.46 7.22 26.98
CA ASP A 391 -43.85 6.88 27.26
C ASP A 391 -44.65 6.75 25.97
N SER A 392 -44.49 7.62 24.99
CA SER A 392 -45.12 7.52 23.68
C SER A 392 -44.73 6.23 22.94
N ILE A 393 -43.43 5.85 23.01
CA ILE A 393 -42.94 4.58 22.44
C ILE A 393 -43.65 3.36 23.12
N ARG A 394 -43.73 3.35 24.45
CA ARG A 394 -44.40 2.27 25.19
C ARG A 394 -45.86 2.15 24.87
N GLN A 395 -46.54 3.28 24.62
CA GLN A 395 -47.96 3.35 24.27
C GLN A 395 -48.21 3.07 22.78
N GLY A 396 -47.18 2.99 21.95
CA GLY A 396 -47.30 2.81 20.51
C GLY A 396 -47.76 4.06 19.76
N THR A 397 -47.69 5.25 20.38
CA THR A 397 -48.16 6.53 19.86
C THR A 397 -47.00 7.44 19.42
N PHE A 398 -45.81 6.90 19.37
CA PHE A 398 -44.63 7.70 18.97
C PHE A 398 -44.76 8.19 17.52
N GLU A 399 -44.62 9.48 17.34
CA GLU A 399 -44.48 10.15 16.05
C GLU A 399 -43.33 11.16 16.14
N TYR A 400 -42.59 11.37 15.05
CA TYR A 400 -41.61 12.39 14.92
C TYR A 400 -42.21 13.62 14.24
N HIS A 401 -42.13 14.78 14.88
CA HIS A 401 -42.78 16.02 14.43
C HIS A 401 -41.80 17.07 13.95
N GLY A 402 -40.49 16.86 14.15
CA GLY A 402 -39.43 17.78 13.75
C GLY A 402 -39.00 17.60 12.29
N GLU A 403 -38.11 18.49 11.88
CA GLU A 403 -37.30 18.31 10.67
C GLU A 403 -35.90 17.87 11.06
N LEU A 404 -35.32 16.93 10.29
CA LEU A 404 -33.95 16.49 10.52
C LEU A 404 -32.99 17.61 10.06
N HIS A 405 -32.39 18.32 11.01
CA HIS A 405 -31.54 19.46 10.73
C HIS A 405 -30.30 19.46 11.61
N HIS A 406 -29.22 18.86 11.12
CA HIS A 406 -27.93 18.91 11.79
C HIS A 406 -27.04 19.99 11.16
N THR A 407 -26.41 20.82 11.96
CA THR A 407 -25.60 21.96 11.50
C THR A 407 -24.12 21.84 11.86
N HIS A 408 -23.79 20.99 12.83
CA HIS A 408 -22.39 20.80 13.27
C HIS A 408 -21.57 20.01 12.25
N GLU A 409 -20.27 20.21 12.28
CA GLU A 409 -19.31 19.60 11.38
C GLU A 409 -19.34 18.06 11.46
N GLY A 410 -19.30 17.40 10.30
CA GLY A 410 -19.24 15.94 10.20
C GLY A 410 -20.55 15.22 10.45
N SER A 411 -21.70 15.90 10.38
CA SER A 411 -23.02 15.29 10.52
C SER A 411 -23.83 15.40 9.22
N ILE A 412 -25.05 14.80 9.21
CA ILE A 412 -25.99 14.91 8.11
C ILE A 412 -26.25 16.40 7.82
N GLY A 413 -26.15 16.81 6.56
CA GLY A 413 -26.31 18.22 6.15
C GLY A 413 -25.02 19.06 6.21
N ASN A 414 -23.99 18.61 6.92
CA ASN A 414 -22.68 19.27 6.97
C ASN A 414 -21.53 18.26 7.00
N LEU A 415 -21.35 17.49 5.93
CA LEU A 415 -20.40 16.36 5.83
C LEU A 415 -18.92 16.79 5.84
N CYS A 416 -18.62 18.08 5.60
CA CYS A 416 -17.26 18.62 5.52
C CYS A 416 -16.37 17.94 4.45
N ASN A 417 -16.95 17.45 3.35
CA ASN A 417 -16.24 16.75 2.28
C ASN A 417 -15.08 17.56 1.69
N ASP A 418 -15.21 18.89 1.60
CA ASP A 418 -14.17 19.81 1.16
C ASP A 418 -12.94 19.80 2.10
N ARG A 419 -13.17 19.73 3.41
CA ARG A 419 -12.10 19.67 4.42
C ARG A 419 -11.38 18.32 4.40
N ILE A 420 -12.14 17.23 4.21
CA ILE A 420 -11.60 15.88 4.06
C ILE A 420 -10.75 15.79 2.78
N ALA A 421 -11.22 16.34 1.65
CA ALA A 421 -10.46 16.42 0.41
C ALA A 421 -9.16 17.23 0.56
N ALA A 422 -9.21 18.38 1.26
CA ALA A 422 -8.02 19.18 1.55
C ALA A 422 -7.02 18.44 2.46
N LYS A 423 -7.50 17.61 3.42
CA LYS A 423 -6.67 16.73 4.27
C LYS A 423 -5.92 15.73 3.39
N MET A 424 -6.60 15.01 2.49
CA MET A 424 -6.02 14.03 1.58
C MET A 424 -4.98 14.66 0.66
N SER A 425 -5.30 15.77 0.00
CA SER A 425 -4.39 16.47 -0.91
C SER A 425 -3.08 16.89 -0.23
N ARG A 426 -3.17 17.40 1.02
CA ARG A 426 -2.00 17.78 1.82
C ARG A 426 -1.11 16.58 2.14
N ILE A 427 -1.70 15.42 2.48
CA ILE A 427 -0.96 14.20 2.79
C ILE A 427 -0.23 13.71 1.54
N ILE A 428 -0.92 13.60 0.39
CA ILE A 428 -0.34 13.13 -0.87
C ILE A 428 0.80 14.05 -1.32
N SER A 429 0.62 15.36 -1.25
CA SER A 429 1.69 16.30 -1.62
C SER A 429 2.96 16.14 -0.79
N GLY A 430 2.83 15.66 0.45
CA GLY A 430 3.94 15.41 1.36
C GLY A 430 4.89 14.26 0.94
N PHE A 431 4.47 13.37 0.04
CA PHE A 431 5.34 12.28 -0.46
C PHE A 431 6.44 12.77 -1.41
N GLY A 432 6.19 13.85 -2.15
CA GLY A 432 7.18 14.41 -3.07
C GLY A 432 7.49 13.54 -4.31
N PHE A 433 6.57 12.68 -4.74
CA PHE A 433 6.74 11.76 -5.87
C PHE A 433 7.28 12.41 -7.15
N GLY A 434 6.81 13.61 -7.47
CA GLY A 434 7.27 14.35 -8.66
C GLY A 434 8.78 14.62 -8.65
N LYS A 435 9.36 14.94 -7.48
CA LYS A 435 10.82 15.13 -7.30
C LYS A 435 11.58 13.82 -7.57
N VAL A 436 11.08 12.71 -7.02
CA VAL A 436 11.69 11.39 -7.20
C VAL A 436 11.64 10.97 -8.66
N ARG A 437 10.47 11.06 -9.31
CA ARG A 437 10.32 10.72 -10.74
C ARG A 437 11.26 11.52 -11.64
N ALA A 438 11.35 12.84 -11.44
CA ALA A 438 12.24 13.69 -12.23
C ALA A 438 13.71 13.27 -12.15
N VAL A 439 14.16 12.86 -10.95
CA VAL A 439 15.54 12.38 -10.75
C VAL A 439 15.76 11.03 -11.42
N VAL A 440 14.84 10.09 -11.24
CA VAL A 440 14.88 8.75 -11.86
C VAL A 440 14.91 8.85 -13.38
N THR A 441 14.01 9.63 -13.98
CA THR A 441 13.99 9.86 -15.44
C THR A 441 15.34 10.41 -15.94
N LYS A 442 15.90 11.37 -15.23
CA LYS A 442 17.22 11.93 -15.60
C LYS A 442 18.34 10.87 -15.56
N LEU A 443 18.30 9.95 -14.60
CA LEU A 443 19.30 8.88 -14.49
C LEU A 443 19.14 7.83 -15.60
N THR A 444 17.91 7.45 -15.91
CA THR A 444 17.60 6.33 -16.81
C THR A 444 17.50 6.73 -18.29
N GLU A 445 17.09 7.95 -18.59
CA GLU A 445 16.83 8.43 -19.95
C GLU A 445 17.79 9.56 -20.40
N GLY A 446 18.32 10.36 -19.46
CA GLY A 446 19.27 11.44 -19.71
C GLY A 446 20.67 10.93 -19.92
#